data_422aabdffd6a7633202b76d7ad642094
#
_entry.id   422aabdffd6a7633202b76d7ad642094
#
_cell.length_a   1.000
_cell.length_b   1.000
_cell.length_c   1.000
_cell.angle_alpha   90.00
_cell.angle_beta   90.00
_cell.angle_gamma   90.00
#
_symmetry.space_group_name_H-M   'P 1'
#
loop_
_entity.id
_entity.type
_entity.pdbx_description
1 polymer ?
#
loop_
_entity_poly.entity_id
_entity_poly.type
_entity_poly.pdbx_seq_one_letter_code
_entity_poly.pdbx_strand_id
1 'polypeptide(L)'
;QQFGVSQLEIISHQALQGTVAPKMISVFNSPLLAYQTVFSKTLRLIGEYTGHKTEARYFNEANWCRLYKRELWDGIRFPEGMYAQDVMVAGRLYARMNKVADIDCVLYYWLQSAGSVTHKERSFSFYHDNVAAGITNFEYALEHGVMPARSYYTLIGSVNEEATAPDINESSNRIQYEADLEKKAELLERLTTCQRLQCAALQKIRLFEKGIYDRKVKNMA
;
A
#
# COMPACT_ATOMS: atom_id res chain seq x y z
N GLN A 1 -7.54 22.50 1.51
CA GLN A 1 -8.20 21.19 1.51
C GLN A 1 -7.43 20.29 0.57
N GLN A 2 -6.95 19.17 1.09
CA GLN A 2 -6.28 18.14 0.31
C GLN A 2 -7.34 17.11 -0.04
N PHE A 3 -7.59 16.92 -1.33
CA PHE A 3 -8.54 15.92 -1.79
C PHE A 3 -7.80 14.59 -1.96
N GLY A 4 -8.26 13.58 -1.29
CA GLY A 4 -7.69 12.23 -1.31
C GLY A 4 -8.43 11.29 -2.25
N VAL A 5 -8.19 10.06 -2.08
CA VAL A 5 -8.42 8.93 -2.95
C VAL A 5 -9.85 8.81 -3.48
N SER A 6 -10.00 8.86 -4.79
CA SER A 6 -11.20 8.35 -5.47
C SER A 6 -11.25 6.81 -5.42
N GLN A 7 -12.44 6.25 -5.50
CA GLN A 7 -12.58 4.81 -5.69
C GLN A 7 -11.85 4.36 -6.95
N LEU A 8 -11.04 3.32 -6.80
CA LEU A 8 -10.49 2.60 -7.93
C LEU A 8 -11.50 1.54 -8.36
N GLU A 9 -12.02 1.67 -9.54
CA GLU A 9 -12.75 0.59 -10.20
C GLU A 9 -11.89 0.03 -11.33
N ILE A 10 -11.71 -1.28 -11.34
CA ILE A 10 -11.12 -1.99 -12.48
C ILE A 10 -12.25 -2.17 -13.47
N ILE A 11 -12.18 -1.51 -14.62
CA ILE A 11 -13.25 -1.54 -15.60
C ILE A 11 -12.73 -2.18 -16.89
N SER A 12 -13.53 -3.11 -17.42
CA SER A 12 -13.45 -3.51 -18.81
C SER A 12 -13.94 -2.37 -19.71
N HIS A 13 -13.45 -2.27 -20.93
CA HIS A 13 -13.67 -1.16 -21.89
C HIS A 13 -15.13 -0.68 -22.11
N GLN A 14 -16.13 -1.30 -21.53
CA GLN A 14 -17.55 -1.07 -21.84
C GLN A 14 -18.30 -0.19 -20.84
N ALA A 15 -17.69 0.27 -19.76
CA ALA A 15 -18.42 0.90 -18.65
C ALA A 15 -18.06 2.38 -18.40
N LEU A 16 -17.76 3.16 -19.43
CA LEU A 16 -17.54 4.60 -19.31
C LEU A 16 -18.87 5.36 -19.35
N GLN A 17 -19.61 5.38 -18.27
CA GLN A 17 -20.79 6.25 -18.16
C GLN A 17 -20.77 7.09 -16.89
N GLY A 18 -20.67 8.40 -17.11
CA GLY A 18 -21.21 9.44 -16.25
C GLY A 18 -20.45 9.77 -14.98
N THR A 19 -20.17 11.04 -14.80
CA THR A 19 -19.75 11.64 -13.54
C THR A 19 -20.83 11.49 -12.50
N VAL A 20 -20.49 10.89 -11.40
CA VAL A 20 -21.34 10.83 -10.22
C VAL A 20 -20.82 11.83 -9.22
N ALA A 21 -21.70 12.70 -8.71
CA ALA A 21 -21.38 13.53 -7.56
C ALA A 21 -20.98 12.62 -6.38
N PRO A 22 -19.99 13.00 -5.56
CA PRO A 22 -19.58 12.20 -4.42
C PRO A 22 -20.77 12.04 -3.47
N LYS A 23 -21.07 10.79 -3.11
CA LYS A 23 -22.10 10.49 -2.10
C LYS A 23 -21.63 10.87 -0.71
N MET A 24 -20.33 10.85 -0.50
CA MET A 24 -19.72 11.09 0.80
C MET A 24 -18.27 11.56 0.66
N ILE A 25 -17.84 12.37 1.60
CA ILE A 25 -16.45 12.82 1.74
C ILE A 25 -16.02 12.50 3.17
N SER A 26 -15.00 11.65 3.30
CA SER A 26 -14.40 11.28 4.57
C SER A 26 -13.11 12.04 4.79
N VAL A 27 -12.93 12.62 5.96
CA VAL A 27 -11.74 13.41 6.29
C VAL A 27 -10.96 12.71 7.40
N PHE A 28 -9.67 12.46 7.14
CA PHE A 28 -8.73 11.90 8.11
C PHE A 28 -7.77 12.97 8.59
N ASN A 29 -7.76 13.20 9.91
CA ASN A 29 -6.92 14.21 10.56
C ASN A 29 -5.54 13.68 10.96
N SER A 30 -5.29 12.38 10.81
CA SER A 30 -4.01 11.73 11.06
C SER A 30 -3.63 10.87 9.84
N PRO A 31 -3.18 11.50 8.74
CA PRO A 31 -2.98 10.81 7.46
C PRO A 31 -1.97 9.67 7.51
N LEU A 32 -0.83 9.84 8.21
CA LEU A 32 0.16 8.77 8.35
C LEU A 32 -0.39 7.57 9.14
N LEU A 33 -1.14 7.82 10.21
CA LEU A 33 -1.81 6.75 10.96
C LEU A 33 -2.83 6.03 10.06
N ALA A 34 -3.64 6.77 9.32
CA ALA A 34 -4.61 6.20 8.40
C ALA A 34 -3.91 5.39 7.28
N TYR A 35 -2.84 5.89 6.71
CA TYR A 35 -2.03 5.18 5.73
C TYR A 35 -1.51 3.83 6.26
N GLN A 36 -1.04 3.82 7.51
CA GLN A 36 -0.49 2.62 8.11
C GLN A 36 -1.56 1.61 8.59
N THR A 37 -2.72 2.06 9.01
CA THR A 37 -3.72 1.19 9.65
C THR A 37 -4.93 0.89 8.79
N VAL A 38 -5.23 1.75 7.82
CA VAL A 38 -6.43 1.65 6.97
C VAL A 38 -6.05 1.14 5.58
N PHE A 39 -5.67 -0.11 5.49
CA PHE A 39 -5.31 -0.76 4.22
C PHE A 39 -6.08 -2.05 3.95
N SER A 40 -7.02 -2.41 4.82
CA SER A 40 -7.82 -3.62 4.70
C SER A 40 -9.24 -3.31 4.23
N LYS A 41 -9.69 -4.02 3.19
CA LYS A 41 -11.05 -3.89 2.63
C LYS A 41 -12.09 -4.67 3.42
N THR A 42 -11.69 -5.73 4.10
CA THR A 42 -12.62 -6.63 4.84
C THR A 42 -13.22 -5.93 6.03
N LEU A 43 -12.45 -5.08 6.72
CA LEU A 43 -12.99 -4.27 7.81
C LEU A 43 -14.10 -3.35 7.32
N ARG A 44 -14.00 -2.87 6.07
CA ARG A 44 -15.06 -2.11 5.43
C ARG A 44 -16.30 -2.97 5.16
N LEU A 45 -16.13 -4.17 4.58
CA LEU A 45 -17.25 -5.06 4.28
C LEU A 45 -18.01 -5.47 5.55
N ILE A 46 -17.26 -5.76 6.62
CA ILE A 46 -17.85 -6.04 7.94
C ILE A 46 -18.57 -4.79 8.47
N GLY A 47 -17.95 -3.62 8.38
CA GLY A 47 -18.54 -2.35 8.76
C GLY A 47 -19.83 -2.04 7.99
N GLU A 48 -19.83 -2.25 6.67
CA GLU A 48 -21.03 -2.09 5.84
C GLU A 48 -22.16 -3.07 6.26
N TYR A 49 -21.80 -4.31 6.55
CA TYR A 49 -22.75 -5.32 7.00
C TYR A 49 -23.33 -5.01 8.39
N THR A 50 -22.54 -4.44 9.28
CA THR A 50 -22.96 -4.04 10.64
C THR A 50 -23.59 -2.63 10.69
N GLY A 51 -23.82 -2.00 9.55
CA GLY A 51 -24.37 -0.65 9.45
C GLY A 51 -23.39 0.49 9.71
N HIS A 52 -22.11 0.16 9.93
CA HIS A 52 -21.04 1.14 10.09
C HIS A 52 -20.28 1.26 8.76
N LYS A 53 -20.60 2.27 7.98
CA LYS A 53 -19.84 2.57 6.76
C LYS A 53 -18.45 3.08 7.15
N THR A 54 -17.49 2.19 7.18
CA THR A 54 -16.08 2.60 7.27
C THR A 54 -15.61 2.95 5.87
N GLU A 55 -15.29 4.20 5.66
CA GLU A 55 -15.01 4.79 4.36
C GLU A 55 -13.55 4.73 3.99
N ALA A 56 -12.76 4.24 4.87
CA ALA A 56 -11.34 4.10 4.71
C ALA A 56 -10.97 3.05 3.66
N ARG A 57 -11.44 3.25 2.46
CA ARG A 57 -11.43 2.25 1.42
C ARG A 57 -10.05 2.03 0.84
N TYR A 58 -9.27 3.09 0.65
CA TYR A 58 -8.08 3.01 -0.16
C TYR A 58 -7.04 4.06 0.18
N PHE A 59 -6.51 4.03 1.38
CA PHE A 59 -5.18 4.56 1.56
C PHE A 59 -4.20 3.59 0.91
N ASN A 60 -3.95 3.73 -0.37
CA ASN A 60 -2.94 2.96 -1.07
C ASN A 60 -1.78 3.86 -1.48
N GLU A 61 -0.74 3.29 -2.02
CA GLU A 61 0.47 3.96 -2.46
C GLU A 61 0.31 4.64 -3.82
N ALA A 62 -0.67 4.23 -4.60
CA ALA A 62 -0.88 4.75 -5.95
C ALA A 62 -1.15 6.25 -5.96
N ASN A 63 -0.32 6.99 -6.69
CA ASN A 63 -0.35 8.44 -6.72
C ASN A 63 -1.26 9.01 -7.82
N TRP A 64 -1.61 8.20 -8.78
CA TRP A 64 -2.37 8.60 -9.97
C TRP A 64 -3.86 8.86 -9.71
N CYS A 65 -4.42 8.39 -8.60
CA CYS A 65 -5.82 8.62 -8.21
C CYS A 65 -5.99 9.71 -7.14
N ARG A 66 -5.05 10.67 -7.04
CA ARG A 66 -4.99 11.66 -5.97
C ARG A 66 -4.62 13.04 -6.45
N LEU A 67 -5.09 14.03 -5.71
CA LEU A 67 -4.64 15.41 -5.84
C LEU A 67 -3.85 15.80 -4.58
N TYR A 68 -2.67 16.34 -4.79
CA TYR A 68 -1.76 16.79 -3.74
C TYR A 68 -1.56 18.28 -3.81
N LYS A 69 -1.39 18.92 -2.67
CA LYS A 69 -0.78 20.23 -2.66
C LYS A 69 0.67 20.12 -3.11
N ARG A 70 1.10 21.02 -3.97
CA ARG A 70 2.45 21.00 -4.55
C ARG A 70 3.55 20.99 -3.49
N GLU A 71 3.40 21.80 -2.44
CA GLU A 71 4.38 21.93 -1.35
C GLU A 71 4.67 20.60 -0.62
N LEU A 72 3.76 19.62 -0.66
CA LEU A 72 4.01 18.30 -0.09
C LEU A 72 5.15 17.54 -0.77
N TRP A 73 5.42 17.90 -2.02
CA TRP A 73 6.46 17.29 -2.84
C TRP A 73 7.83 17.99 -2.75
N ASP A 74 7.94 19.05 -1.95
CA ASP A 74 9.21 19.76 -1.81
C ASP A 74 10.29 18.85 -1.22
N GLY A 75 11.37 18.62 -1.98
CA GLY A 75 12.43 17.69 -1.64
C GLY A 75 12.04 16.20 -1.63
N ILE A 76 10.85 15.84 -2.14
CA ILE A 76 10.47 14.44 -2.41
C ILE A 76 10.51 14.22 -3.91
N ARG A 77 11.19 13.16 -4.34
CA ARG A 77 11.23 12.69 -5.73
C ARG A 77 11.04 11.19 -5.74
N PHE A 78 10.44 10.69 -6.79
CA PHE A 78 10.42 9.25 -7.04
C PHE A 78 11.84 8.77 -7.31
N PRO A 79 12.28 7.67 -6.69
CA PRO A 79 13.58 7.08 -7.02
C PRO A 79 13.55 6.56 -8.47
N GLU A 80 14.62 6.83 -9.22
CA GLU A 80 14.77 6.32 -10.57
C GLU A 80 15.22 4.86 -10.57
N GLY A 81 14.78 4.08 -11.56
CA GLY A 81 15.17 2.68 -11.72
C GLY A 81 14.61 1.70 -10.70
N MET A 82 13.69 2.12 -9.86
CA MET A 82 13.07 1.32 -8.81
C MET A 82 11.62 0.95 -9.16
N TYR A 83 11.20 -0.28 -8.85
CA TYR A 83 9.82 -0.73 -9.10
C TYR A 83 8.80 -0.15 -8.10
N ALA A 84 9.13 -0.06 -6.83
CA ALA A 84 8.22 0.37 -5.77
C ALA A 84 8.31 1.89 -5.48
N GLN A 85 8.41 2.72 -6.51
CA GLN A 85 8.63 4.17 -6.40
C GLN A 85 7.55 4.88 -5.58
N ASP A 86 6.30 4.55 -5.82
CA ASP A 86 5.15 5.12 -5.13
C ASP A 86 5.08 4.68 -3.66
N VAL A 87 5.37 3.42 -3.39
CA VAL A 87 5.48 2.91 -2.02
C VAL A 87 6.60 3.61 -1.27
N MET A 88 7.77 3.80 -1.90
CA MET A 88 8.96 4.41 -1.28
C MET A 88 8.67 5.82 -0.74
N VAL A 89 7.90 6.63 -1.45
CA VAL A 89 7.62 8.03 -1.06
C VAL A 89 6.39 8.19 -0.18
N ALA A 90 5.56 7.14 -0.08
CA ALA A 90 4.23 7.25 0.54
C ALA A 90 4.28 7.69 2.01
N GLY A 91 5.11 7.07 2.84
CA GLY A 91 5.23 7.42 4.25
C GLY A 91 5.59 8.89 4.48
N ARG A 92 6.57 9.37 3.71
CA ARG A 92 7.01 10.78 3.77
C ARG A 92 5.92 11.75 3.35
N LEU A 93 5.17 11.42 2.31
CA LEU A 93 4.04 12.24 1.85
C LEU A 93 2.94 12.30 2.90
N TYR A 94 2.52 11.15 3.43
CA TYR A 94 1.46 11.11 4.43
C TYR A 94 1.84 11.79 5.74
N ALA A 95 3.10 11.73 6.15
CA ALA A 95 3.57 12.42 7.35
C ALA A 95 3.54 13.96 7.22
N ARG A 96 3.67 14.49 6.01
CA ARG A 96 3.57 15.93 5.75
C ARG A 96 2.14 16.46 5.66
N MET A 97 1.16 15.57 5.57
CA MET A 97 -0.24 15.95 5.43
C MET A 97 -0.87 16.17 6.80
N ASN A 98 -1.56 17.29 6.96
CA ASN A 98 -2.39 17.55 8.15
C ASN A 98 -3.76 16.86 8.03
N LYS A 99 -4.28 16.73 6.79
CA LYS A 99 -5.58 16.13 6.51
C LYS A 99 -5.55 15.46 5.14
N VAL A 100 -6.27 14.34 5.03
CA VAL A 100 -6.61 13.70 3.76
C VAL A 100 -8.12 13.57 3.69
N ALA A 101 -8.70 13.92 2.55
CA ALA A 101 -10.10 13.66 2.24
C ALA A 101 -10.20 12.52 1.23
N ASP A 102 -11.02 11.53 1.54
CA ASP A 102 -11.43 10.47 0.63
C ASP A 102 -12.80 10.81 0.05
N ILE A 103 -12.93 10.69 -1.27
CA ILE A 103 -14.15 11.03 -2.01
C ILE A 103 -14.75 9.74 -2.54
N ASP A 104 -15.99 9.44 -2.13
CA ASP A 104 -16.74 8.27 -2.61
C ASP A 104 -17.30 8.53 -4.01
N CYS A 105 -16.38 8.62 -4.99
CA CYS A 105 -16.76 8.73 -6.39
C CYS A 105 -15.65 8.17 -7.29
N VAL A 106 -16.02 7.62 -8.42
CA VAL A 106 -15.06 7.08 -9.40
C VAL A 106 -14.59 8.24 -10.29
N LEU A 107 -13.35 8.67 -10.09
CA LEU A 107 -12.73 9.77 -10.83
C LEU A 107 -11.55 9.32 -11.69
N TYR A 108 -11.13 8.07 -11.56
CA TYR A 108 -9.99 7.53 -12.29
C TYR A 108 -10.25 6.09 -12.74
N TYR A 109 -9.98 5.81 -13.99
CA TYR A 109 -10.09 4.48 -14.58
C TYR A 109 -8.69 3.93 -14.86
N TRP A 110 -8.38 2.81 -14.23
CA TRP A 110 -7.11 2.14 -14.43
C TRP A 110 -7.25 1.04 -15.50
N LEU A 111 -6.66 1.30 -16.66
CA LEU A 111 -6.62 0.33 -17.75
C LEU A 111 -5.60 -0.78 -17.44
N GLN A 112 -6.10 -2.01 -17.38
CA GLN A 112 -5.25 -3.19 -17.29
C GLN A 112 -4.84 -3.62 -18.71
N SER A 113 -3.53 -3.70 -18.96
CA SER A 113 -2.99 -4.19 -20.24
C SER A 113 -2.13 -5.41 -20.03
N ALA A 114 -2.18 -6.37 -20.96
CA ALA A 114 -1.35 -7.59 -20.90
C ALA A 114 0.16 -7.30 -20.87
N GLY A 115 0.59 -6.16 -21.43
CA GLY A 115 1.99 -5.73 -21.42
C GLY A 115 2.43 -4.97 -20.15
N SER A 116 1.55 -4.82 -19.15
CA SER A 116 1.88 -4.14 -17.91
C SER A 116 2.97 -4.87 -17.14
N VAL A 117 3.86 -4.10 -16.51
CA VAL A 117 4.93 -4.62 -15.63
C VAL A 117 4.38 -5.54 -14.53
N THR A 118 3.15 -5.31 -14.09
CA THR A 118 2.48 -6.11 -13.05
C THR A 118 2.13 -7.54 -13.51
N HIS A 119 2.16 -7.81 -14.82
CA HIS A 119 1.86 -9.12 -15.42
C HIS A 119 3.10 -9.89 -15.87
N LYS A 120 4.29 -9.28 -15.79
CA LYS A 120 5.56 -9.96 -16.11
C LYS A 120 6.03 -10.84 -14.96
N GLU A 121 6.84 -11.83 -15.26
CA GLU A 121 7.58 -12.59 -14.26
C GLU A 121 8.46 -11.62 -13.46
N ARG A 122 8.44 -11.77 -12.13
CA ARG A 122 9.10 -10.85 -11.21
C ARG A 122 10.44 -11.41 -10.80
N SER A 123 11.50 -10.62 -11.01
CA SER A 123 12.86 -10.91 -10.56
C SER A 123 13.03 -10.59 -9.07
N PHE A 124 14.16 -10.99 -8.51
CA PHE A 124 14.58 -10.61 -7.16
C PHE A 124 14.53 -9.09 -6.96
N SER A 125 15.04 -8.31 -7.90
CA SER A 125 15.05 -6.84 -7.81
C SER A 125 13.66 -6.23 -7.62
N PHE A 126 12.62 -6.82 -8.22
CA PHE A 126 11.24 -6.35 -8.00
C PHE A 126 10.82 -6.48 -6.53
N TYR A 127 11.12 -7.61 -5.91
CA TYR A 127 10.75 -7.84 -4.51
C TYR A 127 11.64 -7.05 -3.56
N HIS A 128 12.95 -6.97 -3.85
CA HIS A 128 13.92 -6.19 -3.09
C HIS A 128 13.53 -4.70 -3.02
N ASP A 129 13.10 -4.10 -4.13
CA ASP A 129 12.62 -2.72 -4.14
C ASP A 129 11.40 -2.52 -3.22
N ASN A 130 10.53 -3.52 -3.13
CA ASN A 130 9.40 -3.49 -2.20
C ASN A 130 9.86 -3.68 -0.74
N VAL A 131 10.90 -4.49 -0.50
CA VAL A 131 11.51 -4.61 0.84
C VAL A 131 12.11 -3.27 1.26
N ALA A 132 12.92 -2.64 0.41
CA ALA A 132 13.51 -1.34 0.67
C ALA A 132 12.47 -0.25 0.98
N ALA A 133 11.37 -0.23 0.19
CA ALA A 133 10.25 0.67 0.44
C ALA A 133 9.51 0.34 1.75
N GLY A 134 9.35 -0.94 2.06
CA GLY A 134 8.77 -1.42 3.31
C GLY A 134 9.59 -1.00 4.53
N ILE A 135 10.91 -1.19 4.47
CA ILE A 135 11.87 -0.76 5.51
C ILE A 135 11.75 0.76 5.74
N THR A 136 11.87 1.55 4.66
CA THR A 136 11.84 3.01 4.73
C THR A 136 10.55 3.51 5.40
N ASN A 137 9.40 3.01 4.97
CA ASN A 137 8.12 3.43 5.53
C ASN A 137 7.88 2.89 6.95
N PHE A 138 8.46 1.75 7.29
CA PHE A 138 8.42 1.19 8.64
C PHE A 138 9.17 2.07 9.63
N GLU A 139 10.40 2.41 9.30
CA GLU A 139 11.25 3.31 10.10
C GLU A 139 10.57 4.67 10.25
N TYR A 140 10.08 5.21 9.15
CA TYR A 140 9.40 6.51 9.14
C TYR A 140 8.15 6.54 10.03
N ALA A 141 7.36 5.47 10.03
CA ALA A 141 6.21 5.36 10.92
C ALA A 141 6.62 5.33 12.39
N LEU A 142 7.66 4.56 12.74
CA LEU A 142 8.18 4.51 14.11
C LEU A 142 8.72 5.86 14.59
N GLU A 143 9.46 6.58 13.74
CA GLU A 143 9.99 7.91 14.04
C GLU A 143 8.88 8.92 14.36
N HIS A 144 7.71 8.74 13.76
CA HIS A 144 6.54 9.56 14.00
C HIS A 144 5.57 9.01 15.06
N GLY A 145 6.00 7.98 15.81
CA GLY A 145 5.16 7.36 16.85
C GLY A 145 3.93 6.62 16.33
N VAL A 146 3.94 6.20 15.06
CA VAL A 146 2.83 5.52 14.41
C VAL A 146 3.12 4.02 14.27
N MET A 147 2.13 3.18 14.57
CA MET A 147 2.23 1.73 14.37
C MET A 147 2.38 1.40 12.88
N PRO A 148 3.45 0.72 12.45
CA PRO A 148 3.78 0.50 11.04
C PRO A 148 3.07 -0.70 10.40
N ALA A 149 1.74 -0.83 10.57
CA ALA A 149 1.03 -2.05 10.21
C ALA A 149 1.03 -2.35 8.70
N ARG A 150 0.88 -1.34 7.84
CA ARG A 150 0.99 -1.50 6.39
C ARG A 150 2.43 -1.85 5.99
N SER A 151 3.40 -1.12 6.53
CA SER A 151 4.82 -1.36 6.24
C SER A 151 5.27 -2.73 6.74
N TYR A 152 4.74 -3.19 7.88
CA TYR A 152 4.91 -4.56 8.36
C TYR A 152 4.41 -5.59 7.34
N TYR A 153 3.18 -5.39 6.82
CA TYR A 153 2.62 -6.28 5.79
C TYR A 153 3.49 -6.30 4.54
N THR A 154 3.92 -5.14 4.05
CA THR A 154 4.77 -5.03 2.86
C THR A 154 6.12 -5.70 3.10
N LEU A 155 6.81 -5.37 4.19
CA LEU A 155 8.12 -5.92 4.54
C LEU A 155 8.10 -7.45 4.66
N ILE A 156 7.18 -8.00 5.48
CA ILE A 156 7.09 -9.45 5.65
C ILE A 156 6.73 -10.15 4.34
N GLY A 157 5.78 -9.59 3.58
CA GLY A 157 5.34 -10.16 2.31
C GLY A 157 6.47 -10.17 1.29
N SER A 158 7.15 -9.05 1.11
CA SER A 158 8.19 -8.91 0.08
C SER A 158 9.45 -9.73 0.39
N VAL A 159 9.88 -9.81 1.65
CA VAL A 159 10.99 -10.68 2.04
C VAL A 159 10.67 -12.16 1.81
N ASN A 160 9.42 -12.58 2.06
CA ASN A 160 9.01 -13.95 1.76
C ASN A 160 8.95 -14.22 0.24
N GLU A 161 8.59 -13.23 -0.56
CA GLU A 161 8.56 -13.32 -2.02
C GLU A 161 9.97 -13.32 -2.63
N GLU A 162 10.94 -12.56 -2.05
CA GLU A 162 12.35 -12.63 -2.42
C GLU A 162 12.92 -14.05 -2.35
N ALA A 163 12.60 -14.77 -1.27
CA ALA A 163 13.04 -16.15 -1.07
C ALA A 163 12.62 -17.10 -2.20
N THR A 164 11.59 -16.72 -2.96
CA THR A 164 11.04 -17.53 -4.08
C THR A 164 11.38 -16.96 -5.45
N ALA A 165 12.16 -15.89 -5.51
CA ALA A 165 12.56 -15.27 -6.77
C ALA A 165 13.39 -16.24 -7.62
N PRO A 166 13.17 -16.31 -8.94
CA PRO A 166 13.85 -17.28 -9.80
C PRO A 166 15.37 -17.09 -9.83
N ASP A 167 15.83 -15.88 -9.61
CA ASP A 167 17.22 -15.43 -9.61
C ASP A 167 17.84 -15.29 -8.20
N ILE A 168 17.19 -15.81 -7.15
CA ILE A 168 17.67 -15.72 -5.74
C ILE A 168 19.04 -16.37 -5.53
N ASN A 169 19.38 -17.37 -6.32
CA ASN A 169 20.65 -18.11 -6.19
C ASN A 169 21.86 -17.37 -6.79
N GLU A 170 21.67 -16.25 -7.45
CA GLU A 170 22.78 -15.38 -7.81
C GLU A 170 23.46 -14.84 -6.56
N SER A 171 24.81 -14.86 -6.55
CA SER A 171 25.59 -14.54 -5.33
C SER A 171 25.26 -13.15 -4.77
N SER A 172 25.04 -12.15 -5.62
CA SER A 172 24.65 -10.80 -5.21
C SER A 172 23.28 -10.77 -4.55
N ASN A 173 22.28 -11.45 -5.13
CA ASN A 173 20.92 -11.50 -4.64
C ASN A 173 20.84 -12.23 -3.30
N ARG A 174 21.62 -13.29 -3.15
CA ARG A 174 21.70 -14.05 -1.91
C ARG A 174 22.24 -13.21 -0.76
N ILE A 175 23.33 -12.47 -0.99
CA ILE A 175 23.92 -11.56 0.02
C ILE A 175 22.89 -10.48 0.40
N GLN A 176 22.21 -9.90 -0.58
CA GLN A 176 21.21 -8.87 -0.33
C GLN A 176 20.02 -9.41 0.46
N TYR A 177 19.52 -10.59 0.10
CA TYR A 177 18.43 -11.25 0.83
C TYR A 177 18.78 -11.51 2.30
N GLU A 178 20.01 -11.95 2.59
CA GLU A 178 20.49 -12.17 3.95
C GLU A 178 20.52 -10.84 4.75
N ALA A 179 20.97 -9.75 4.13
CA ALA A 179 20.92 -8.41 4.74
C ALA A 179 19.46 -7.95 5.00
N ASP A 180 18.54 -8.24 4.09
CA ASP A 180 17.12 -7.89 4.26
C ASP A 180 16.45 -8.71 5.37
N LEU A 181 16.87 -9.97 5.56
CA LEU A 181 16.43 -10.78 6.71
C LEU A 181 16.91 -10.19 8.04
N GLU A 182 18.17 -9.76 8.12
CA GLU A 182 18.73 -9.12 9.31
C GLU A 182 17.99 -7.81 9.62
N LYS A 183 17.82 -6.96 8.60
CA LYS A 183 17.12 -5.68 8.76
C LYS A 183 15.65 -5.87 9.16
N LYS A 184 14.98 -6.85 8.60
CA LYS A 184 13.62 -7.24 9.04
C LYS A 184 13.60 -7.61 10.51
N ALA A 185 14.53 -8.45 10.97
CA ALA A 185 14.60 -8.87 12.37
C ALA A 185 14.81 -7.66 13.30
N GLU A 186 15.78 -6.78 12.99
CA GLU A 186 16.02 -5.53 13.73
C GLU A 186 14.75 -4.68 13.88
N LEU A 187 14.04 -4.46 12.78
CA LEU A 187 12.82 -3.64 12.80
C LEU A 187 11.70 -4.27 13.62
N LEU A 188 11.57 -5.59 13.58
CA LEU A 188 10.56 -6.29 14.38
C LEU A 188 10.87 -6.21 15.89
N GLU A 189 12.14 -6.18 16.28
CA GLU A 189 12.55 -5.99 17.68
C GLU A 189 12.18 -4.61 18.23
N ARG A 190 12.11 -3.60 17.38
CA ARG A 190 11.68 -2.24 17.76
C ARG A 190 10.19 -2.14 18.10
N LEU A 191 9.37 -3.15 17.76
CA LEU A 191 7.96 -3.20 18.11
C LEU A 191 7.73 -3.75 19.51
N THR A 192 6.83 -3.12 20.26
CA THR A 192 6.29 -3.74 21.48
C THR A 192 5.53 -5.02 21.13
N THR A 193 5.36 -5.92 22.10
CA THR A 193 4.58 -7.17 21.92
C THR A 193 3.16 -6.87 21.43
N CYS A 194 2.52 -5.84 21.98
CA CYS A 194 1.17 -5.43 21.56
C CYS A 194 1.14 -4.96 20.11
N GLN A 195 2.06 -4.09 19.71
CA GLN A 195 2.17 -3.62 18.31
C GLN A 195 2.45 -4.77 17.35
N ARG A 196 3.32 -5.71 17.72
CA ARG A 196 3.63 -6.89 16.90
C ARG A 196 2.40 -7.76 16.68
N LEU A 197 1.61 -8.02 17.73
CA LEU A 197 0.36 -8.77 17.63
C LEU A 197 -0.68 -8.06 16.77
N GLN A 198 -0.82 -6.74 16.91
CA GLN A 198 -1.75 -5.94 16.11
C GLN A 198 -1.34 -5.92 14.63
N CYS A 199 -0.06 -5.71 14.33
CA CYS A 199 0.46 -5.76 12.95
C CYS A 199 0.22 -7.14 12.32
N ALA A 200 0.50 -8.22 13.05
CA ALA A 200 0.29 -9.58 12.57
C ALA A 200 -1.20 -9.90 12.34
N ALA A 201 -2.09 -9.41 13.18
CA ALA A 201 -3.53 -9.57 13.00
C ALA A 201 -4.02 -8.85 11.74
N LEU A 202 -3.63 -7.58 11.55
CA LEU A 202 -3.96 -6.81 10.35
C LEU A 202 -3.38 -7.44 9.08
N GLN A 203 -2.15 -7.98 9.14
CA GLN A 203 -1.55 -8.72 8.04
C GLN A 203 -2.40 -9.94 7.65
N LYS A 204 -2.84 -10.75 8.61
CA LYS A 204 -3.69 -11.92 8.34
C LYS A 204 -5.01 -11.53 7.68
N ILE A 205 -5.65 -10.47 8.18
CA ILE A 205 -6.87 -9.94 7.58
C ILE A 205 -6.61 -9.52 6.13
N ARG A 206 -5.52 -8.81 5.87
CA ARG A 206 -5.16 -8.37 4.53
C ARG A 206 -4.84 -9.53 3.57
N LEU A 207 -4.15 -10.56 4.04
CA LEU A 207 -3.88 -11.76 3.25
C LEU A 207 -5.18 -12.50 2.89
N PHE A 208 -6.11 -12.60 3.82
CA PHE A 208 -7.43 -13.17 3.55
C PHE A 208 -8.18 -12.39 2.47
N GLU A 209 -8.19 -11.06 2.56
CA GLU A 209 -8.80 -10.20 1.55
C GLU A 209 -8.14 -10.33 0.18
N LYS A 210 -6.80 -10.34 0.15
CA LYS A 210 -6.06 -10.56 -1.09
C LYS A 210 -6.47 -11.87 -1.75
N GLY A 211 -6.62 -12.94 -0.97
CA GLY A 211 -7.07 -14.22 -1.48
C GLY A 211 -8.49 -14.20 -2.07
N ILE A 212 -9.39 -13.39 -1.52
CA ILE A 212 -10.73 -13.18 -2.09
C ILE A 212 -10.62 -12.35 -3.38
N TYR A 213 -9.85 -11.28 -3.36
CA TYR A 213 -9.67 -10.41 -4.52
C TYR A 213 -9.04 -11.16 -5.69
N ASP A 214 -7.97 -11.89 -5.45
CA ASP A 214 -7.27 -12.67 -6.48
C ASP A 214 -8.19 -13.71 -7.13
N ARG A 215 -9.09 -14.33 -6.36
CA ARG A 215 -10.05 -15.31 -6.89
C ARG A 215 -11.23 -14.69 -7.65
N LYS A 216 -11.76 -13.58 -7.16
CA LYS A 216 -13.03 -13.02 -7.67
C LYS A 216 -12.87 -11.89 -8.68
N VAL A 217 -11.76 -11.17 -8.63
CA VAL A 217 -11.55 -9.96 -9.43
C VAL A 217 -10.44 -10.14 -10.45
N LYS A 218 -9.30 -10.66 -10.03
CA LYS A 218 -8.13 -10.83 -10.92
C LYS A 218 -8.33 -11.89 -12.01
N ASN A 219 -9.16 -12.90 -11.73
CA ASN A 219 -9.46 -13.98 -12.68
C ASN A 219 -10.67 -13.67 -13.59
N MET A 220 -11.23 -12.46 -13.53
CA MET A 220 -12.33 -12.02 -14.40
C MET A 220 -11.83 -11.18 -15.58
N ALA A 221 -10.52 -11.00 -15.75
CA ALA A 221 -9.90 -10.22 -16.83
C ALA A 221 -9.40 -11.14 -17.95
#